data_4cbd0952f2b952cddf33c274fd046165
#
_entry.id   4cbd0952f2b952cddf33c274fd046165
#
_cell.length_a   1.000
_cell.length_b   1.000
_cell.length_c   1.000
_cell.angle_alpha   90.00
_cell.angle_beta   90.00
_cell.angle_gamma   90.00
#
_symmetry.space_group_name_H-M   'P 1'
#
loop_
_entity.id
_entity.type
_entity.pdbx_description
1 polymer ?
#
loop_
_entity_poly.entity_id
_entity_poly.type
_entity_poly.pdbx_seq_one_letter_code
_entity_poly.pdbx_strand_id
1 'polypeptide(L)'
;SAMYPPAQLARLRAKETEAALRALLPAGQPVPQVIRARLPDGGVISQVGALQTLLEQLLRADDVVFTTWRQDGHPDHEACGHATAQAARQCGATVVELPVWTWHWAEPGDRRVPWHRARRLALDAAALQRKRDAIACYATQLHPDPSTGQPAILPPHVLARLTHPYEVCFL
;
A
#
# COMPACT_ATOMS: atom_id res chain seq x y z
N SER A 1 14.77 -9.92 -20.75
CA SER A 1 14.24 -10.70 -19.62
C SER A 1 14.45 -9.91 -18.34
N ALA A 2 13.44 -9.87 -17.47
CA ALA A 2 13.55 -9.17 -16.20
C ALA A 2 14.73 -9.70 -15.39
N MET A 3 15.44 -8.82 -14.66
CA MET A 3 16.58 -9.17 -13.79
C MET A 3 16.22 -10.30 -12.82
N TYR A 4 14.95 -10.33 -12.40
CA TYR A 4 14.44 -11.36 -11.52
C TYR A 4 13.28 -12.11 -12.16
N PRO A 5 13.32 -13.45 -12.24
CA PRO A 5 12.13 -14.25 -12.53
C PRO A 5 10.99 -13.88 -11.55
N PRO A 6 9.72 -13.94 -11.97
CA PRO A 6 8.59 -13.53 -11.13
C PRO A 6 8.59 -14.12 -9.71
N ALA A 7 8.93 -15.41 -9.59
CA ALA A 7 9.01 -16.07 -8.29
C ALA A 7 10.16 -15.53 -7.39
N GLN A 8 11.26 -15.10 -7.99
CA GLN A 8 12.38 -14.50 -7.25
C GLN A 8 12.01 -13.07 -6.82
N LEU A 9 11.39 -12.28 -7.69
CA LEU A 9 10.91 -10.95 -7.37
C LEU A 9 9.90 -10.98 -6.22
N ALA A 10 8.94 -11.91 -6.24
CA ALA A 10 7.99 -12.11 -5.16
C ALA A 10 8.67 -12.42 -3.81
N ARG A 11 9.73 -13.23 -3.81
CA ARG A 11 10.52 -13.51 -2.60
C ARG A 11 11.30 -12.30 -2.11
N LEU A 12 11.88 -11.51 -3.02
CA LEU A 12 12.59 -10.28 -2.68
C LEU A 12 11.63 -9.27 -2.06
N ARG A 13 10.50 -9.00 -2.70
CA ARG A 13 9.46 -8.08 -2.19
C ARG A 13 8.92 -8.52 -0.83
N ALA A 14 8.81 -9.83 -0.59
CA ALA A 14 8.44 -10.34 0.72
C ALA A 14 9.46 -9.98 1.80
N LYS A 15 10.77 -10.11 1.51
CA LYS A 15 11.85 -9.74 2.43
C LYS A 15 11.91 -8.22 2.64
N GLU A 16 11.74 -7.43 1.58
CA GLU A 16 11.67 -5.96 1.66
C GLU A 16 10.52 -5.53 2.57
N THR A 17 9.34 -6.13 2.42
CA THR A 17 8.17 -5.85 3.28
C THR A 17 8.47 -6.18 4.75
N GLU A 18 9.10 -7.30 5.03
CA GLU A 18 9.47 -7.68 6.41
C GLU A 18 10.51 -6.72 7.01
N ALA A 19 11.49 -6.29 6.22
CA ALA A 19 12.48 -5.30 6.65
C ALA A 19 11.81 -3.93 6.90
N ALA A 20 10.94 -3.49 6.00
CA ALA A 20 10.20 -2.24 6.13
C ALA A 20 9.29 -2.22 7.36
N LEU A 21 8.57 -3.32 7.64
CA LEU A 21 7.75 -3.44 8.84
C LEU A 21 8.58 -3.31 10.12
N ARG A 22 9.76 -3.93 10.17
CA ARG A 22 10.66 -3.77 11.32
C ARG A 22 11.18 -2.34 11.47
N ALA A 23 11.50 -1.67 10.36
CA ALA A 23 11.96 -0.28 10.35
C ALA A 23 10.88 0.71 10.81
N LEU A 24 9.60 0.42 10.50
CA LEU A 24 8.45 1.25 10.90
C LEU A 24 8.16 1.19 12.40
N LEU A 25 8.52 0.11 13.07
CA LEU A 25 8.14 -0.11 14.47
C LEU A 25 9.09 0.61 15.43
N PRO A 26 8.56 1.21 16.51
CA PRO A 26 9.41 1.60 17.65
C PRO A 26 10.18 0.39 18.20
N ALA A 27 11.34 0.65 18.78
CA ALA A 27 12.15 -0.40 19.39
C ALA A 27 11.34 -1.21 20.44
N GLY A 28 11.44 -2.53 20.37
CA GLY A 28 10.76 -3.45 21.30
C GLY A 28 9.29 -3.77 20.95
N GLN A 29 8.72 -3.16 19.91
CA GLN A 29 7.39 -3.51 19.47
C GLN A 29 7.40 -4.80 18.62
N PRO A 30 6.41 -5.70 18.82
CA PRO A 30 6.30 -6.92 18.02
C PRO A 30 5.96 -6.59 16.56
N VAL A 31 6.55 -7.35 15.64
CA VAL A 31 6.17 -7.24 14.21
C VAL A 31 4.74 -7.75 14.05
N PRO A 32 3.87 -7.00 13.33
CA PRO A 32 2.50 -7.44 13.11
C PRO A 32 2.45 -8.74 12.31
N GLN A 33 1.39 -9.50 12.50
CA GLN A 33 1.13 -10.70 11.71
C GLN A 33 0.98 -10.34 10.23
N VAL A 34 1.71 -11.04 9.36
CA VAL A 34 1.63 -10.86 7.91
C VAL A 34 0.94 -12.07 7.29
N ILE A 35 -0.23 -11.84 6.71
CA ILE A 35 -0.97 -12.85 5.95
C ILE A 35 -0.77 -12.56 4.47
N ARG A 36 -0.24 -13.54 3.72
CA ARG A 36 0.03 -13.42 2.28
C ARG A 36 -1.04 -14.17 1.49
N ALA A 37 -1.93 -13.45 0.83
CA ALA A 37 -2.97 -14.03 -0.03
C ALA A 37 -2.40 -14.72 -1.28
N ARG A 38 -1.15 -14.46 -1.66
CA ARG A 38 -0.45 -15.03 -2.83
C ARG A 38 -1.18 -14.80 -4.16
N LEU A 39 -1.89 -13.70 -4.27
CA LEU A 39 -2.51 -13.26 -5.50
C LEU A 39 -1.43 -12.78 -6.49
N PRO A 40 -1.61 -12.98 -7.81
CA PRO A 40 -0.65 -12.53 -8.80
C PRO A 40 -0.58 -11.01 -8.86
N ASP A 41 0.62 -10.47 -9.01
CA ASP A 41 0.87 -9.05 -9.27
C ASP A 41 0.26 -8.67 -10.64
N GLY A 42 -0.50 -7.59 -10.70
CA GLY A 42 -1.28 -7.19 -11.88
C GLY A 42 -2.52 -8.03 -12.16
N GLY A 43 -2.86 -8.98 -11.29
CA GLY A 43 -3.96 -9.94 -11.49
C GLY A 43 -4.97 -10.03 -10.36
N VAL A 44 -4.93 -9.16 -9.37
CA VAL A 44 -5.85 -9.19 -8.22
C VAL A 44 -7.30 -9.05 -8.68
N ILE A 45 -7.55 -8.23 -9.71
CA ILE A 45 -8.90 -8.02 -10.26
C ILE A 45 -9.56 -9.33 -10.71
N SER A 46 -8.81 -10.27 -11.26
CA SER A 46 -9.33 -11.57 -11.69
C SER A 46 -9.64 -12.51 -10.53
N GLN A 47 -9.16 -12.20 -9.34
CA GLN A 47 -9.30 -13.02 -8.13
C GLN A 47 -9.93 -12.24 -6.97
N VAL A 48 -10.65 -11.17 -7.27
CA VAL A 48 -11.30 -10.30 -6.27
C VAL A 48 -12.26 -11.06 -5.35
N GLY A 49 -12.96 -12.07 -5.87
CA GLY A 49 -13.85 -12.93 -5.07
C GLY A 49 -13.10 -13.77 -4.02
N ALA A 50 -11.94 -14.34 -4.39
CA ALA A 50 -11.10 -15.07 -3.46
C ALA A 50 -10.52 -14.15 -2.36
N LEU A 51 -10.11 -12.94 -2.75
CA LEU A 51 -9.66 -11.93 -1.79
C LEU A 51 -10.79 -11.52 -0.84
N GLN A 52 -12.00 -11.28 -1.36
CA GLN A 52 -13.16 -10.93 -0.56
C GLN A 52 -13.48 -12.04 0.47
N THR A 53 -13.53 -13.30 0.03
CA THR A 53 -13.77 -14.43 0.92
C THR A 53 -12.72 -14.53 2.04
N LEU A 54 -11.44 -14.30 1.72
CA LEU A 54 -10.38 -14.25 2.72
C LEU A 54 -10.61 -13.12 3.74
N LEU A 55 -10.95 -11.92 3.27
CA LEU A 55 -11.20 -10.76 4.13
C LEU A 55 -12.42 -10.98 5.03
N GLU A 56 -13.51 -11.57 4.53
CA GLU A 56 -14.70 -11.93 5.31
C GLU A 56 -14.40 -12.90 6.47
N GLN A 57 -13.41 -13.77 6.29
CA GLN A 57 -12.96 -14.66 7.36
C GLN A 57 -12.10 -13.95 8.43
N LEU A 58 -11.42 -12.88 8.05
CA LEU A 58 -10.47 -12.17 8.91
C LEU A 58 -11.12 -11.02 9.68
N LEU A 59 -12.00 -10.24 9.03
CA LEU A 59 -12.54 -8.99 9.57
C LEU A 59 -13.59 -9.23 10.66
N ARG A 60 -13.65 -8.29 11.60
CA ARG A 60 -14.63 -8.22 12.70
C ARG A 60 -15.28 -6.84 12.75
N ALA A 61 -16.42 -6.74 13.39
CA ALA A 61 -17.23 -5.52 13.44
C ALA A 61 -16.55 -4.31 14.10
N ASP A 62 -15.61 -4.56 15.00
CA ASP A 62 -14.86 -3.54 15.73
C ASP A 62 -13.51 -3.18 15.09
N ASP A 63 -13.19 -3.80 13.94
CA ASP A 63 -11.96 -3.50 13.22
C ASP A 63 -12.01 -2.13 12.53
N VAL A 64 -10.85 -1.46 12.51
CA VAL A 64 -10.56 -0.36 11.60
C VAL A 64 -9.59 -0.86 10.54
N VAL A 65 -10.08 -0.93 9.30
CA VAL A 65 -9.37 -1.55 8.19
C VAL A 65 -8.81 -0.48 7.26
N PHE A 66 -7.50 -0.48 7.10
CA PHE A 66 -6.82 0.38 6.13
C PHE A 66 -6.65 -0.37 4.81
N THR A 67 -7.03 0.26 3.71
CA THR A 67 -6.93 -0.31 2.36
C THR A 67 -6.54 0.75 1.35
N THR A 68 -6.12 0.33 0.17
CA THR A 68 -5.89 1.23 -0.96
C THR A 68 -7.21 1.84 -1.44
N TRP A 69 -7.15 3.07 -1.92
CA TRP A 69 -8.34 3.78 -2.39
C TRP A 69 -8.95 3.10 -3.62
N ARG A 70 -10.29 3.00 -3.65
CA ARG A 70 -11.06 2.34 -4.73
C ARG A 70 -11.03 3.05 -6.09
N GLN A 71 -10.41 4.23 -6.19
CA GLN A 71 -10.22 5.01 -7.42
C GLN A 71 -8.76 5.48 -7.52
N ASP A 72 -7.82 4.66 -7.04
CA ASP A 72 -6.40 5.00 -6.91
C ASP A 72 -5.68 5.08 -8.26
N GLY A 73 -6.29 4.59 -9.35
CA GLY A 73 -5.70 4.57 -10.69
C GLY A 73 -4.79 3.37 -10.95
N HIS A 74 -4.76 2.39 -10.06
CA HIS A 74 -4.06 1.12 -10.26
C HIS A 74 -5.05 -0.04 -10.09
N PRO A 75 -5.19 -0.95 -11.08
CA PRO A 75 -6.22 -2.00 -11.06
C PRO A 75 -6.21 -2.86 -9.81
N ASP A 76 -5.03 -3.30 -9.33
CA ASP A 76 -4.92 -4.13 -8.13
C ASP A 76 -5.27 -3.36 -6.86
N HIS A 77 -4.91 -2.07 -6.78
CA HIS A 77 -5.28 -1.22 -5.63
C HIS A 77 -6.80 -1.04 -5.56
N GLU A 78 -7.42 -0.76 -6.70
CA GLU A 78 -8.87 -0.59 -6.78
C GLU A 78 -9.60 -1.90 -6.43
N ALA A 79 -9.12 -3.04 -6.94
CA ALA A 79 -9.66 -4.36 -6.61
C ALA A 79 -9.53 -4.67 -5.11
N CYS A 80 -8.38 -4.36 -4.48
CA CYS A 80 -8.20 -4.49 -3.03
C CYS A 80 -9.15 -3.59 -2.25
N GLY A 81 -9.26 -2.31 -2.64
CA GLY A 81 -10.16 -1.36 -2.02
C GLY A 81 -11.63 -1.79 -2.08
N HIS A 82 -12.07 -2.25 -3.25
CA HIS A 82 -13.45 -2.74 -3.44
C HIS A 82 -13.73 -4.01 -2.64
N ALA A 83 -12.83 -5.01 -2.66
CA ALA A 83 -12.99 -6.24 -1.89
C ALA A 83 -13.06 -5.95 -0.38
N THR A 84 -12.16 -5.06 0.12
CA THR A 84 -12.14 -4.66 1.53
C THR A 84 -13.42 -3.94 1.93
N ALA A 85 -13.87 -2.97 1.13
CA ALA A 85 -15.10 -2.24 1.42
C ALA A 85 -16.35 -3.15 1.41
N GLN A 86 -16.38 -4.18 0.56
CA GLN A 86 -17.44 -5.17 0.52
C GLN A 86 -17.43 -6.04 1.77
N ALA A 87 -16.28 -6.63 2.13
CA ALA A 87 -16.14 -7.48 3.30
C ALA A 87 -16.42 -6.71 4.61
N ALA A 88 -15.89 -5.49 4.74
CA ALA A 88 -16.12 -4.64 5.91
C ALA A 88 -17.60 -4.28 6.09
N ARG A 89 -18.32 -4.01 5.00
CA ARG A 89 -19.75 -3.71 5.05
C ARG A 89 -20.57 -4.89 5.57
N GLN A 90 -20.16 -6.12 5.29
CA GLN A 90 -20.85 -7.33 5.76
C GLN A 90 -20.68 -7.55 7.25
N CYS A 91 -19.51 -7.28 7.81
CA CYS A 91 -19.23 -7.46 9.23
C CYS A 91 -19.42 -6.21 10.09
N GLY A 92 -19.57 -5.01 9.48
CA GLY A 92 -19.70 -3.75 10.19
C GLY A 92 -18.38 -3.06 10.54
N ALA A 93 -17.26 -3.48 9.96
CA ALA A 93 -15.95 -2.86 10.18
C ALA A 93 -15.86 -1.45 9.55
N THR A 94 -15.03 -0.60 10.15
CA THR A 94 -14.75 0.74 9.62
C THR A 94 -13.64 0.70 8.59
N VAL A 95 -13.85 1.32 7.41
CA VAL A 95 -12.87 1.37 6.34
C VAL A 95 -12.22 2.74 6.26
N VAL A 96 -10.89 2.75 6.17
CA VAL A 96 -10.05 3.92 5.91
C VAL A 96 -9.30 3.68 4.60
N GLU A 97 -9.55 4.51 3.60
CA GLU A 97 -8.91 4.39 2.29
C GLU A 97 -7.66 5.25 2.19
N LEU A 98 -6.61 4.70 1.60
CA LEU A 98 -5.31 5.35 1.44
C LEU A 98 -5.02 5.61 -0.04
N PRO A 99 -4.76 6.87 -0.45
CA PRO A 99 -4.22 7.16 -1.78
C PRO A 99 -2.75 6.69 -1.83
N VAL A 100 -2.46 5.79 -2.76
CA VAL A 100 -1.12 5.22 -2.96
C VAL A 100 -0.62 5.52 -4.36
N TRP A 101 -1.25 4.95 -5.40
CA TRP A 101 -0.90 5.23 -6.79
C TRP A 101 -1.33 6.64 -7.23
N THR A 102 -2.30 7.19 -6.55
CA THR A 102 -2.75 8.59 -6.69
C THR A 102 -1.59 9.58 -6.70
N TRP A 103 -0.54 9.35 -5.91
CA TRP A 103 0.65 10.22 -5.86
C TRP A 103 1.49 10.23 -7.14
N HIS A 104 1.25 9.30 -8.07
CA HIS A 104 1.88 9.29 -9.39
C HIS A 104 1.21 10.23 -10.38
N TRP A 105 -0.12 10.40 -10.30
CA TRP A 105 -0.89 11.08 -11.33
C TRP A 105 -1.68 12.31 -10.87
N ALA A 106 -2.04 12.40 -9.58
CA ALA A 106 -2.86 13.52 -9.10
C ALA A 106 -2.05 14.81 -8.98
N GLU A 107 -2.68 15.91 -9.37
CA GLU A 107 -2.17 17.27 -9.15
C GLU A 107 -2.93 17.94 -8.00
N PRO A 108 -2.36 19.00 -7.39
CA PRO A 108 -3.06 19.78 -6.36
C PRO A 108 -4.41 20.29 -6.87
N GLY A 109 -5.49 19.97 -6.16
CA GLY A 109 -6.85 20.37 -6.54
C GLY A 109 -7.50 19.49 -7.62
N ASP A 110 -6.91 18.36 -8.00
CA ASP A 110 -7.50 17.43 -8.96
C ASP A 110 -8.90 17.00 -8.50
N ARG A 111 -9.91 17.25 -9.35
CA ARG A 111 -11.32 17.01 -9.04
C ARG A 111 -11.68 15.53 -8.93
N ARG A 112 -10.85 14.63 -9.44
CA ARG A 112 -11.02 13.19 -9.31
C ARG A 112 -10.75 12.71 -7.89
N VAL A 113 -9.96 13.47 -7.13
CA VAL A 113 -9.63 13.14 -5.74
C VAL A 113 -10.68 13.72 -4.80
N PRO A 114 -11.29 12.93 -3.89
CA PRO A 114 -12.34 13.38 -2.99
C PRO A 114 -11.77 14.18 -1.80
N TRP A 115 -11.20 15.36 -2.05
CA TRP A 115 -10.54 16.20 -1.05
C TRP A 115 -11.41 16.51 0.17
N HIS A 116 -12.74 16.57 -0.01
CA HIS A 116 -13.69 16.77 1.10
C HIS A 116 -13.72 15.63 2.12
N ARG A 117 -13.33 14.41 1.69
CA ARG A 117 -13.18 13.22 2.56
C ARG A 117 -11.77 13.11 3.15
N ALA A 118 -10.82 13.88 2.64
CA ALA A 118 -9.43 13.75 3.05
C ALA A 118 -9.24 14.15 4.52
N ARG A 119 -8.47 13.34 5.22
CA ARG A 119 -7.96 13.62 6.56
C ARG A 119 -6.45 13.54 6.53
N ARG A 120 -5.83 14.43 7.27
CA ARG A 120 -4.38 14.49 7.41
C ARG A 120 -3.98 14.10 8.83
N LEU A 121 -3.13 13.07 8.93
CA LEU A 121 -2.52 12.64 10.18
C LEU A 121 -1.07 13.14 10.23
N ALA A 122 -0.77 14.05 11.15
CA ALA A 122 0.59 14.57 11.34
C ALA A 122 1.52 13.47 11.88
N LEU A 123 2.73 13.43 11.35
CA LEU A 123 3.80 12.56 11.82
C LEU A 123 4.80 13.38 12.63
N ASP A 124 5.19 12.90 13.79
CA ASP A 124 6.33 13.45 14.50
C ASP A 124 7.66 13.11 13.77
N ALA A 125 8.75 13.74 14.20
CA ALA A 125 10.05 13.56 13.56
C ALA A 125 10.52 12.08 13.60
N ALA A 126 10.23 11.37 14.68
CA ALA A 126 10.63 9.97 14.85
C ALA A 126 9.81 9.05 13.92
N ALA A 127 8.49 9.26 13.82
CA ALA A 127 7.63 8.51 12.91
C ALA A 127 8.02 8.76 11.44
N LEU A 128 8.29 10.03 11.08
CA LEU A 128 8.74 10.39 9.74
C LEU A 128 10.09 9.73 9.41
N GLN A 129 11.02 9.69 10.37
CA GLN A 129 12.30 9.01 10.14
C GLN A 129 12.10 7.50 9.93
N ARG A 130 11.33 6.83 10.79
CA ARG A 130 11.00 5.40 10.61
C ARG A 130 10.32 5.12 9.27
N LYS A 131 9.44 6.02 8.81
CA LYS A 131 8.82 5.92 7.49
C LYS A 131 9.86 5.97 6.36
N ARG A 132 10.82 6.90 6.44
CA ARG A 132 11.92 7.00 5.45
C ARG A 132 12.80 5.76 5.45
N ASP A 133 13.13 5.24 6.63
CA ASP A 133 13.92 4.03 6.78
C ASP A 133 13.19 2.80 6.20
N ALA A 134 11.88 2.72 6.41
CA ALA A 134 11.04 1.67 5.82
C ALA A 134 10.96 1.77 4.30
N ILE A 135 10.79 2.97 3.74
CA ILE A 135 10.81 3.19 2.29
C ILE A 135 12.14 2.72 1.70
N ALA A 136 13.26 3.03 2.35
CA ALA A 136 14.60 2.63 1.89
C ALA A 136 14.79 1.10 1.80
N CYS A 137 13.96 0.31 2.46
CA CYS A 137 14.00 -1.16 2.37
C CYS A 137 13.48 -1.70 1.03
N TYR A 138 12.76 -0.90 0.23
CA TYR A 138 12.16 -1.33 -1.04
C TYR A 138 13.08 -1.10 -2.24
N ALA A 139 14.26 -1.70 -2.25
CA ALA A 139 15.27 -1.52 -3.29
C ALA A 139 14.72 -1.83 -4.70
N THR A 140 13.88 -2.88 -4.83
CA THR A 140 13.28 -3.26 -6.13
C THR A 140 12.28 -2.24 -6.68
N GLN A 141 11.84 -1.27 -5.87
CA GLN A 141 10.92 -0.21 -6.28
C GLN A 141 11.61 1.15 -6.42
N LEU A 142 12.73 1.33 -5.71
CA LEU A 142 13.48 2.59 -5.67
C LEU A 142 14.51 2.71 -6.80
N HIS A 143 14.98 1.58 -7.33
CA HIS A 143 16.01 1.56 -8.36
C HIS A 143 15.46 1.08 -9.69
N PRO A 144 15.99 1.59 -10.82
CA PRO A 144 15.70 1.06 -12.14
C PRO A 144 16.06 -0.44 -12.22
N ASP A 145 15.31 -1.19 -13.02
CA ASP A 145 15.69 -2.56 -13.36
C ASP A 145 16.81 -2.55 -14.42
N PRO A 146 18.06 -2.87 -14.05
CA PRO A 146 19.18 -2.78 -14.98
C PRO A 146 19.10 -3.79 -16.13
N SER A 147 18.26 -4.83 -16.03
CA SER A 147 18.12 -5.85 -17.05
C SER A 147 17.12 -5.47 -18.15
N THR A 148 16.12 -4.66 -17.82
CA THR A 148 15.07 -4.22 -18.77
C THR A 148 15.17 -2.75 -19.13
N GLY A 149 15.98 -1.97 -18.40
CA GLY A 149 16.03 -0.51 -18.53
C GLY A 149 14.78 0.19 -18.03
N GLN A 150 13.86 -0.51 -17.40
CA GLN A 150 12.65 0.09 -16.83
C GLN A 150 13.01 1.04 -15.68
N PRO A 151 12.41 2.24 -15.63
CA PRO A 151 12.66 3.19 -14.56
C PRO A 151 12.19 2.67 -13.21
N ALA A 152 12.63 3.31 -12.13
CA ALA A 152 12.14 3.03 -10.79
C ALA A 152 10.62 3.20 -10.72
N ILE A 153 9.94 2.32 -10.00
CA ILE A 153 8.48 2.41 -9.76
C ILE A 153 8.15 3.65 -8.94
N LEU A 154 9.04 4.00 -7.99
CA LEU A 154 8.91 5.19 -7.14
C LEU A 154 9.96 6.25 -7.56
N PRO A 155 9.67 7.08 -8.56
CA PRO A 155 10.57 8.14 -8.97
C PRO A 155 10.67 9.27 -7.91
N PRO A 156 11.68 10.15 -7.96
CA PRO A 156 11.94 11.15 -6.93
C PRO A 156 10.76 12.05 -6.60
N HIS A 157 9.95 12.44 -7.59
CA HIS A 157 8.79 13.30 -7.37
C HIS A 157 7.66 12.60 -6.58
N VAL A 158 7.50 11.28 -6.77
CA VAL A 158 6.55 10.46 -5.99
C VAL A 158 7.09 10.28 -4.58
N LEU A 159 8.38 9.97 -4.41
CA LEU A 159 9.02 9.86 -3.10
C LEU A 159 8.89 11.16 -2.29
N ALA A 160 9.04 12.32 -2.92
CA ALA A 160 8.83 13.60 -2.26
C ALA A 160 7.41 13.73 -1.69
N ARG A 161 6.39 13.27 -2.44
CA ARG A 161 4.98 13.26 -2.00
C ARG A 161 4.75 12.25 -0.88
N LEU A 162 5.38 11.09 -0.93
CA LEU A 162 5.26 10.04 0.10
C LEU A 162 6.01 10.36 1.41
N THR A 163 6.99 11.27 1.39
CA THR A 163 7.82 11.61 2.56
C THR A 163 7.42 12.92 3.24
N HIS A 164 6.21 13.40 3.02
CA HIS A 164 5.65 14.51 3.78
C HIS A 164 5.54 14.18 5.27
N PRO A 165 5.60 15.19 6.18
CA PRO A 165 5.45 14.97 7.63
C PRO A 165 3.99 14.72 8.04
N TYR A 166 3.24 14.04 7.19
CA TYR A 166 1.86 13.64 7.44
C TYR A 166 1.45 12.49 6.51
N GLU A 167 0.45 11.74 6.91
CA GLU A 167 -0.29 10.81 6.05
C GLU A 167 -1.61 11.43 5.61
N VAL A 168 -2.11 10.97 4.47
CA VAL A 168 -3.44 11.33 3.95
C VAL A 168 -4.29 10.07 3.86
N CYS A 169 -5.52 10.15 4.35
CA CYS A 169 -6.51 9.09 4.19
C CYS A 169 -7.88 9.69 3.85
N PHE A 170 -8.78 8.86 3.34
CA PHE A 170 -10.17 9.20 3.08
C PHE A 170 -11.09 8.43 4.03
N LEU A 171 -11.99 9.18 4.69
CA LEU A 171 -13.03 8.63 5.57
C LEU A 171 -14.40 8.69 4.92
#